data_bffd9698c6e4198a99c7ffb18957fea8
#
_entry.id   bffd9698c6e4198a99c7ffb18957fea8
#
_cell.length_a   1.000
_cell.length_b   1.000
_cell.length_c   1.000
_cell.angle_alpha   90.00
_cell.angle_beta   90.00
_cell.angle_gamma   90.00
#
_symmetry.space_group_name_H-M   'P 1'
#
loop_
_entity.id
_entity.type
_entity.pdbx_description
1 polymer ?
#
loop_
_entity_poly.entity_id
_entity_poly.type
_entity_poly.pdbx_seq_one_letter_code
_entity_poly.pdbx_strand_id
1 'polypeptide(L)'
;MFAEERQAEIAELVGTTRRVNGADLARRFDVTMETVRRDLATLEAAGRLRRVHGGAVSVDQSTSDEKAISSRKHLNTPEKRRIAEAAFTLLRHSGAGAVVLDAGSTVEALADLIVRTDSTLADGQEQLIITHALHIAAKLADAEGIGLELVGGRVRKLTWAAAG
;
A
#
# COMPACT_ATOMS: atom_id res chain seq x y z
N MET A 1 -27.54 -27.49 -6.98
CA MET A 1 -26.08 -27.39 -7.22
C MET A 1 -25.34 -27.96 -6.01
N PHE A 2 -24.42 -28.89 -6.24
CA PHE A 2 -23.62 -29.48 -5.17
C PHE A 2 -22.59 -28.48 -4.61
N ALA A 3 -22.13 -28.73 -3.37
CA ALA A 3 -21.21 -27.80 -2.70
C ALA A 3 -19.88 -27.63 -3.46
N GLU A 4 -19.33 -28.73 -3.99
CA GLU A 4 -18.06 -28.70 -4.73
C GLU A 4 -18.15 -27.89 -6.04
N GLU A 5 -19.26 -28.03 -6.78
CA GLU A 5 -19.53 -27.27 -7.99
C GLU A 5 -19.61 -25.76 -7.68
N ARG A 6 -20.36 -25.41 -6.62
CA ARG A 6 -20.49 -24.03 -6.18
C ARG A 6 -19.18 -23.43 -5.73
N GLN A 7 -18.38 -24.19 -4.98
CA GLN A 7 -17.05 -23.75 -4.55
C GLN A 7 -16.10 -23.54 -5.74
N ALA A 8 -16.16 -24.41 -6.76
CA ALA A 8 -15.38 -24.23 -7.98
C ALA A 8 -15.75 -22.94 -8.72
N GLU A 9 -17.05 -22.66 -8.88
CA GLU A 9 -17.53 -21.42 -9.52
C GLU A 9 -17.18 -20.18 -8.68
N ILE A 10 -17.26 -20.24 -7.35
CA ILE A 10 -16.83 -19.15 -6.47
C ILE A 10 -15.35 -18.87 -6.66
N ALA A 11 -14.50 -19.89 -6.72
CA ALA A 11 -13.06 -19.74 -6.91
C ALA A 11 -12.74 -19.11 -8.29
N GLU A 12 -13.46 -19.50 -9.34
CA GLU A 12 -13.31 -18.92 -10.68
C GLU A 12 -13.75 -17.45 -10.70
N LEU A 13 -14.92 -17.15 -10.10
CA LEU A 13 -15.40 -15.78 -9.96
C LEU A 13 -14.38 -14.89 -9.22
N VAL A 14 -13.83 -15.37 -8.11
CA VAL A 14 -12.81 -14.64 -7.37
C VAL A 14 -11.55 -14.46 -8.22
N GLY A 15 -11.16 -15.45 -9.01
CA GLY A 15 -10.03 -15.36 -9.94
C GLY A 15 -10.21 -14.28 -11.00
N THR A 16 -11.42 -14.17 -11.57
CA THR A 16 -11.74 -13.23 -12.68
C THR A 16 -12.07 -11.83 -12.19
N THR A 17 -12.94 -11.71 -11.17
CA THR A 17 -13.43 -10.42 -10.66
C THR A 17 -12.53 -9.84 -9.56
N ARG A 18 -11.55 -10.61 -9.09
CA ARG A 18 -10.60 -10.26 -8.02
C ARG A 18 -11.24 -10.13 -6.64
N ARG A 19 -12.52 -9.78 -6.54
CA ARG A 19 -13.27 -9.62 -5.30
C ARG A 19 -14.72 -10.05 -5.51
N VAL A 20 -15.29 -10.72 -4.50
CA VAL A 20 -16.71 -11.09 -4.47
C VAL A 20 -17.35 -10.65 -3.16
N ASN A 21 -18.64 -10.29 -3.23
CA ASN A 21 -19.44 -9.97 -2.07
C ASN A 21 -20.27 -11.20 -1.65
N GLY A 22 -20.31 -11.52 -0.36
CA GLY A 22 -21.03 -12.69 0.14
C GLY A 22 -22.53 -12.63 -0.09
N ALA A 23 -23.16 -11.45 -0.01
CA ALA A 23 -24.60 -11.31 -0.29
C ALA A 23 -24.93 -11.54 -1.77
N ASP A 24 -24.02 -11.14 -2.69
CA ASP A 24 -24.18 -11.38 -4.12
C ASP A 24 -24.01 -12.88 -4.44
N LEU A 25 -23.06 -13.55 -3.80
CA LEU A 25 -22.89 -15.00 -3.92
C LEU A 25 -24.15 -15.74 -3.38
N ALA A 26 -24.68 -15.34 -2.23
CA ALA A 26 -25.89 -15.93 -1.67
C ALA A 26 -27.07 -15.85 -2.64
N ARG A 27 -27.29 -14.69 -3.25
CA ARG A 27 -28.32 -14.47 -4.28
C ARG A 27 -28.07 -15.26 -5.56
N ARG A 28 -26.82 -15.24 -6.06
CA ARG A 28 -26.45 -15.90 -7.31
C ARG A 28 -26.64 -17.42 -7.25
N PHE A 29 -26.30 -18.01 -6.12
CA PHE A 29 -26.34 -19.46 -5.94
C PHE A 29 -27.61 -19.95 -5.22
N ASP A 30 -28.51 -19.05 -4.87
CA ASP A 30 -29.74 -19.33 -4.12
C ASP A 30 -29.47 -20.16 -2.83
N VAL A 31 -28.54 -19.66 -2.01
CA VAL A 31 -28.14 -20.27 -0.76
C VAL A 31 -28.08 -19.23 0.37
N THR A 32 -28.07 -19.72 1.61
CA THR A 32 -27.99 -18.84 2.77
C THR A 32 -26.58 -18.20 2.90
N MET A 33 -26.51 -17.07 3.59
CA MET A 33 -25.23 -16.45 3.93
C MET A 33 -24.31 -17.37 4.75
N GLU A 34 -24.89 -18.24 5.57
CA GLU A 34 -24.13 -19.22 6.34
C GLU A 34 -23.49 -20.27 5.44
N THR A 35 -24.21 -20.72 4.40
CA THR A 35 -23.65 -21.62 3.37
C THR A 35 -22.48 -20.95 2.64
N VAL A 36 -22.65 -19.69 2.24
CA VAL A 36 -21.56 -18.93 1.61
C VAL A 36 -20.35 -18.79 2.54
N ARG A 37 -20.56 -18.51 3.84
CA ARG A 37 -19.45 -18.43 4.80
C ARG A 37 -18.68 -19.72 4.91
N ARG A 38 -19.36 -20.88 4.89
CA ARG A 38 -18.71 -22.20 4.93
C ARG A 38 -17.93 -22.47 3.65
N ASP A 39 -18.50 -22.17 2.49
CA ASP A 39 -17.81 -22.33 1.21
C ASP A 39 -16.55 -21.48 1.13
N LEU A 40 -16.65 -20.21 1.51
CA LEU A 40 -15.50 -19.31 1.57
C LEU A 40 -14.45 -19.78 2.58
N ALA A 41 -14.86 -20.35 3.72
CA ALA A 41 -13.91 -20.90 4.70
C ALA A 41 -13.17 -22.14 4.15
N THR A 42 -13.87 -23.03 3.44
CA THR A 42 -13.27 -24.20 2.78
C THR A 42 -12.26 -23.77 1.70
N LEU A 43 -12.64 -22.80 0.87
CA LEU A 43 -11.75 -22.27 -0.18
C LEU A 43 -10.54 -21.52 0.38
N GLU A 44 -10.70 -20.82 1.50
CA GLU A 44 -9.60 -20.17 2.21
C GLU A 44 -8.63 -21.19 2.80
N ALA A 45 -9.14 -22.25 3.45
CA ALA A 45 -8.32 -23.35 3.96
C ALA A 45 -7.55 -24.08 2.84
N ALA A 46 -8.14 -24.16 1.65
CA ALA A 46 -7.51 -24.71 0.44
C ALA A 46 -6.55 -23.71 -0.26
N GLY A 47 -6.36 -22.50 0.29
CA GLY A 47 -5.49 -21.47 -0.29
C GLY A 47 -5.98 -20.88 -1.62
N ARG A 48 -7.28 -21.05 -1.96
CA ARG A 48 -7.86 -20.59 -3.23
C ARG A 48 -8.31 -19.14 -3.24
N LEU A 49 -8.58 -18.59 -2.05
CA LEU A 49 -9.00 -17.20 -1.85
C LEU A 49 -8.66 -16.77 -0.41
N ARG A 50 -8.83 -15.48 -0.11
CA ARG A 50 -8.73 -14.92 1.24
C ARG A 50 -10.06 -14.25 1.61
N ARG A 51 -10.60 -14.58 2.78
CA ARG A 51 -11.82 -13.93 3.27
C ARG A 51 -11.54 -12.52 3.76
N VAL A 52 -12.48 -11.63 3.49
CA VAL A 52 -12.51 -10.24 3.99
C VAL A 52 -13.88 -9.95 4.56
N HIS A 53 -14.03 -8.79 5.22
CA HIS A 53 -15.34 -8.38 5.73
C HIS A 53 -16.35 -8.28 4.59
N GLY A 54 -17.41 -9.10 4.67
CA GLY A 54 -18.51 -9.13 3.68
C GLY A 54 -18.25 -9.94 2.40
N GLY A 55 -17.13 -10.70 2.28
CA GLY A 55 -16.87 -11.50 1.08
C GLY A 55 -15.50 -12.16 1.02
N ALA A 56 -14.94 -12.25 -0.18
CA ALA A 56 -13.61 -12.81 -0.42
C ALA A 56 -12.87 -12.09 -1.55
N VAL A 57 -11.54 -12.24 -1.53
CA VAL A 57 -10.61 -11.72 -2.55
C VAL A 57 -9.66 -12.81 -3.03
N SER A 58 -9.11 -12.67 -4.22
CA SER A 58 -8.11 -13.60 -4.76
C SER A 58 -6.87 -13.67 -3.84
N VAL A 59 -6.26 -14.84 -3.73
CA VAL A 59 -5.00 -15.05 -2.96
C VAL A 59 -3.87 -14.18 -3.53
N ASP A 60 -3.87 -13.97 -4.85
CA ASP A 60 -2.92 -13.06 -5.51
C ASP A 60 -3.12 -11.58 -5.13
N GLN A 61 -4.17 -11.28 -4.37
CA GLN A 61 -4.46 -9.94 -3.83
C GLN A 61 -3.84 -9.69 -2.46
N SER A 62 -2.71 -10.22 -2.15
CA SER A 62 -1.96 -9.68 -1.02
C SER A 62 -1.47 -8.23 -1.28
N THR A 63 -1.65 -7.70 -2.52
CA THR A 63 -1.23 -6.33 -2.87
C THR A 63 -1.88 -5.76 -4.13
N SER A 64 -2.93 -6.31 -4.73
CA SER A 64 -3.30 -6.01 -6.13
C SER A 64 -4.37 -4.94 -6.38
N ASP A 65 -4.93 -4.28 -5.36
CA ASP A 65 -5.47 -2.92 -5.52
C ASP A 65 -4.35 -1.86 -5.38
N GLU A 66 -3.13 -2.29 -5.13
CA GLU A 66 -1.97 -1.43 -5.08
C GLU A 66 -1.54 -1.11 -6.52
N LYS A 67 -2.08 -0.02 -7.07
CA LYS A 67 -1.62 0.53 -8.33
C LYS A 67 -0.12 0.79 -8.23
N ALA A 68 0.61 0.52 -9.31
CA ALA A 68 2.04 0.85 -9.37
C ALA A 68 2.28 2.28 -8.89
N ILE A 69 3.36 2.51 -8.19
CA ILE A 69 3.71 3.83 -7.65
C ILE A 69 3.68 4.91 -8.74
N SER A 70 4.12 4.56 -9.97
CA SER A 70 4.07 5.43 -11.15
C SER A 70 2.66 5.90 -11.50
N SER A 71 1.67 5.01 -11.45
CA SER A 71 0.26 5.36 -11.71
C SER A 71 -0.34 6.22 -10.59
N ARG A 72 0.10 6.00 -9.34
CA ARG A 72 -0.39 6.78 -8.19
C ARG A 72 0.19 8.18 -8.13
N LYS A 73 1.35 8.43 -8.73
CA LYS A 73 1.98 9.77 -8.76
C LYS A 73 1.04 10.85 -9.30
N HIS A 74 0.33 10.54 -10.36
CA HIS A 74 -0.53 11.50 -11.08
C HIS A 74 -1.95 11.61 -10.51
N LEU A 75 -2.33 10.75 -9.56
CA LEU A 75 -3.65 10.80 -8.93
C LEU A 75 -3.62 11.75 -7.73
N ASN A 76 -4.64 12.62 -7.62
CA ASN A 76 -4.85 13.52 -6.47
C ASN A 76 -3.59 14.37 -6.16
N THR A 77 -2.93 14.89 -7.19
CA THR A 77 -1.69 15.66 -7.03
C THR A 77 -1.87 16.92 -6.15
N PRO A 78 -2.95 17.71 -6.26
CA PRO A 78 -3.17 18.86 -5.40
C PRO A 78 -3.29 18.49 -3.91
N GLU A 79 -4.02 17.41 -3.61
CA GLU A 79 -4.21 16.93 -2.23
C GLU A 79 -2.89 16.44 -1.63
N LYS A 80 -2.11 15.68 -2.40
CA LYS A 80 -0.78 15.21 -1.98
C LYS A 80 0.16 16.37 -1.70
N ARG A 81 0.13 17.40 -2.52
CA ARG A 81 0.94 18.60 -2.31
C ARG A 81 0.55 19.30 -1.00
N ARG A 82 -0.73 19.48 -0.74
CA ARG A 82 -1.22 20.08 0.52
C ARG A 82 -0.80 19.25 1.73
N ILE A 83 -0.89 17.92 1.65
CA ILE A 83 -0.42 17.02 2.70
C ILE A 83 1.08 17.15 2.90
N ALA A 84 1.86 17.17 1.82
CA ALA A 84 3.30 17.32 1.87
C ALA A 84 3.73 18.66 2.51
N GLU A 85 3.07 19.78 2.16
CA GLU A 85 3.31 21.10 2.73
C GLU A 85 3.01 21.13 4.23
N ALA A 86 1.91 20.53 4.67
CA ALA A 86 1.57 20.42 6.09
C ALA A 86 2.59 19.54 6.84
N ALA A 87 2.95 18.40 6.29
CA ALA A 87 3.94 17.48 6.87
C ALA A 87 5.32 18.15 6.96
N PHE A 88 5.73 18.87 5.92
CA PHE A 88 7.00 19.61 5.91
C PHE A 88 7.05 20.67 7.01
N THR A 89 5.95 21.42 7.22
CA THR A 89 5.83 22.39 8.31
C THR A 89 5.97 21.71 9.68
N LEU A 90 5.32 20.56 9.87
CA LEU A 90 5.46 19.78 11.11
C LEU A 90 6.89 19.30 11.34
N LEU A 91 7.56 18.79 10.30
CA LEU A 91 8.95 18.33 10.38
C LEU A 91 9.89 19.44 10.86
N ARG A 92 9.79 20.62 10.27
CA ARG A 92 10.63 21.77 10.62
C ARG A 92 10.46 22.24 12.07
N HIS A 93 9.29 22.04 12.65
CA HIS A 93 8.98 22.46 14.02
C HIS A 93 9.11 21.34 15.06
N SER A 94 9.31 20.10 14.61
CA SER A 94 9.33 18.94 15.52
C SER A 94 10.60 18.83 16.36
N GLY A 95 11.72 19.40 15.92
CA GLY A 95 13.03 19.18 16.54
C GLY A 95 13.45 17.70 16.56
N ALA A 96 12.82 16.86 15.72
CA ALA A 96 13.13 15.44 15.67
C ALA A 96 14.52 15.20 15.08
N GLY A 97 15.39 14.45 15.77
CA GLY A 97 16.71 14.09 15.29
C GLY A 97 16.69 13.06 14.14
N ALA A 98 15.63 12.25 14.05
CA ALA A 98 15.44 11.28 12.98
C ALA A 98 13.97 11.19 12.57
N VAL A 99 13.72 10.95 11.27
CA VAL A 99 12.39 10.83 10.68
C VAL A 99 12.34 9.57 9.83
N VAL A 100 11.30 8.76 10.04
CA VAL A 100 11.03 7.59 9.20
C VAL A 100 10.02 7.96 8.12
N LEU A 101 10.39 7.77 6.86
CA LEU A 101 9.52 7.97 5.70
C LEU A 101 9.14 6.62 5.10
N ASP A 102 7.85 6.31 5.13
CA ASP A 102 7.27 5.12 4.50
C ASP A 102 7.19 5.28 2.97
N ALA A 103 6.90 4.20 2.26
CA ALA A 103 6.72 4.22 0.81
C ALA A 103 5.37 4.85 0.43
N GLY A 104 5.34 5.55 -0.70
CA GLY A 104 4.10 6.04 -1.27
C GLY A 104 4.23 7.37 -2.00
N SER A 105 3.35 7.60 -2.96
CA SER A 105 3.39 8.81 -3.79
C SER A 105 3.06 10.12 -3.04
N THR A 106 2.42 10.04 -1.88
CA THR A 106 2.18 11.20 -1.01
C THR A 106 3.45 11.56 -0.24
N VAL A 107 4.13 10.53 0.30
CA VAL A 107 5.43 10.71 0.98
C VAL A 107 6.52 11.14 -0.03
N GLU A 108 6.45 10.64 -1.27
CA GLU A 108 7.31 11.09 -2.34
C GLU A 108 7.15 12.59 -2.64
N ALA A 109 5.92 13.14 -2.58
CA ALA A 109 5.68 14.57 -2.72
C ALA A 109 6.32 15.38 -1.57
N LEU A 110 6.39 14.82 -0.35
CA LEU A 110 7.13 15.41 0.76
C LEU A 110 8.65 15.40 0.49
N ALA A 111 9.19 14.29 0.00
CA ALA A 111 10.60 14.20 -0.38
C ALA A 111 10.96 15.22 -1.47
N ASP A 112 10.10 15.39 -2.49
CA ASP A 112 10.26 16.45 -3.50
C ASP A 112 10.27 17.86 -2.89
N LEU A 113 9.52 18.09 -1.84
CA LEU A 113 9.48 19.38 -1.15
C LEU A 113 10.76 19.61 -0.31
N ILE A 114 11.23 18.58 0.39
CA ILE A 114 12.49 18.62 1.15
C ILE A 114 13.66 19.01 0.23
N VAL A 115 13.82 18.33 -0.90
CA VAL A 115 14.90 18.60 -1.86
C VAL A 115 14.83 20.02 -2.44
N ARG A 116 13.62 20.53 -2.72
CA ARG A 116 13.48 21.87 -3.33
C ARG A 116 13.73 23.02 -2.38
N THR A 117 13.56 22.79 -1.08
CA THR A 117 13.56 23.91 -0.12
C THR A 117 14.98 24.23 0.37
N ASP A 118 15.98 23.48 -0.10
CA ASP A 118 17.41 23.69 0.26
C ASP A 118 17.57 23.99 1.77
N SER A 119 16.84 23.24 2.57
CA SER A 119 16.68 23.56 3.98
C SER A 119 17.37 22.51 4.82
N THR A 120 18.39 22.94 5.49
CA THR A 120 18.70 22.42 6.82
C THR A 120 17.39 22.44 7.61
N LEU A 121 16.78 21.26 7.80
CA LEU A 121 15.46 21.13 8.44
C LEU A 121 15.46 21.62 9.89
N ALA A 122 16.63 21.77 10.51
CA ALA A 122 16.76 22.32 11.86
C ALA A 122 18.14 22.98 12.04
N ASP A 123 18.18 24.23 12.36
CA ASP A 123 19.30 25.00 12.97
C ASP A 123 20.74 24.62 12.53
N GLY A 124 20.93 24.23 11.26
CA GLY A 124 22.23 23.83 10.74
C GLY A 124 22.67 22.41 11.10
N GLN A 125 21.81 21.59 11.70
CA GLN A 125 22.08 20.17 11.95
C GLN A 125 21.56 19.28 10.82
N GLU A 126 22.29 18.22 10.54
CA GLU A 126 21.88 17.19 9.59
C GLU A 126 20.64 16.46 10.10
N GLN A 127 19.60 16.39 9.26
CA GLN A 127 18.37 15.66 9.57
C GLN A 127 18.49 14.21 9.09
N LEU A 128 18.48 13.26 10.00
CA LEU A 128 18.48 11.85 9.62
C LEU A 128 17.11 11.43 9.07
N ILE A 129 17.07 10.93 7.84
CA ILE A 129 15.90 10.31 7.22
C ILE A 129 16.16 8.82 7.03
N ILE A 130 15.25 8.00 7.55
CA ILE A 130 15.27 6.55 7.43
C ILE A 130 14.12 6.15 6.51
N THR A 131 14.39 5.38 5.46
CA THR A 131 13.34 4.90 4.56
C THR A 131 13.66 3.52 4.00
N HIS A 132 12.62 2.76 3.66
CA HIS A 132 12.73 1.52 2.90
C HIS A 132 12.29 1.70 1.42
N ALA A 133 11.93 2.92 1.02
CA ALA A 133 11.44 3.23 -0.31
C ALA A 133 12.57 3.72 -1.22
N LEU A 134 12.93 2.89 -2.22
CA LEU A 134 14.06 3.18 -3.12
C LEU A 134 13.89 4.50 -3.87
N HIS A 135 12.67 4.82 -4.32
CA HIS A 135 12.39 6.04 -5.08
C HIS A 135 12.50 7.31 -4.21
N ILE A 136 12.22 7.19 -2.90
CA ILE A 136 12.40 8.28 -1.93
C ILE A 136 13.87 8.42 -1.59
N ALA A 137 14.57 7.31 -1.32
CA ALA A 137 15.99 7.31 -1.06
C ALA A 137 16.78 7.92 -2.23
N ALA A 138 16.47 7.53 -3.48
CA ALA A 138 17.13 8.08 -4.66
C ALA A 138 16.92 9.59 -4.83
N LYS A 139 15.79 10.14 -4.40
CA LYS A 139 15.54 11.60 -4.43
C LYS A 139 16.32 12.36 -3.37
N LEU A 140 16.47 11.75 -2.20
CA LEU A 140 17.12 12.40 -1.04
C LEU A 140 18.64 12.18 -0.99
N ALA A 141 19.16 11.29 -1.84
CA ALA A 141 20.58 10.88 -1.80
C ALA A 141 21.58 12.05 -1.94
N ASP A 142 21.22 13.05 -2.73
CA ASP A 142 22.06 14.22 -2.98
C ASP A 142 21.56 15.49 -2.26
N ALA A 143 20.59 15.36 -1.34
CA ALA A 143 20.01 16.50 -0.62
C ALA A 143 20.98 16.97 0.48
N GLU A 144 21.33 18.26 0.46
CA GLU A 144 22.17 18.85 1.48
C GLU A 144 21.47 18.88 2.85
N GLY A 145 22.23 18.68 3.92
CA GLY A 145 21.71 18.68 5.30
C GLY A 145 20.82 17.47 5.65
N ILE A 146 20.84 16.43 4.82
CA ILE A 146 20.11 15.18 5.04
C ILE A 146 21.06 14.01 5.19
N GLY A 147 21.06 13.37 6.36
CA GLY A 147 21.60 12.04 6.56
C GLY A 147 20.56 11.01 6.09
N LEU A 148 20.96 10.07 5.22
CA LEU A 148 20.01 9.10 4.65
C LEU A 148 20.39 7.67 5.04
N GLU A 149 19.45 6.96 5.66
CA GLU A 149 19.53 5.52 5.89
C GLU A 149 18.48 4.77 5.07
N LEU A 150 18.93 3.83 4.24
CA LEU A 150 18.06 2.93 3.49
C LEU A 150 17.92 1.59 4.21
N VAL A 151 16.70 1.29 4.69
CA VAL A 151 16.37 -0.01 5.25
C VAL A 151 16.25 -1.02 4.12
N GLY A 152 17.14 -2.01 4.15
CA GLY A 152 17.23 -3.05 3.12
C GLY A 152 16.11 -4.07 3.18
N GLY A 153 16.09 -4.97 2.16
CA GLY A 153 15.14 -6.06 2.06
C GLY A 153 14.87 -6.44 0.61
N ARG A 154 13.86 -7.30 0.40
CA ARG A 154 13.41 -7.69 -0.92
C ARG A 154 12.55 -6.60 -1.54
N VAL A 155 12.93 -6.08 -2.70
CA VAL A 155 12.20 -4.99 -3.36
C VAL A 155 10.90 -5.47 -3.98
N ARG A 156 9.79 -4.83 -3.62
CA ARG A 156 8.48 -5.02 -4.24
C ARG A 156 8.39 -4.18 -5.52
N LYS A 157 8.20 -4.82 -6.66
CA LYS A 157 8.18 -4.15 -7.98
C LYS A 157 7.10 -3.08 -8.14
N LEU A 158 5.94 -3.24 -7.48
CA LEU A 158 4.82 -2.28 -7.60
C LEU A 158 5.04 -1.00 -6.81
N THR A 159 5.67 -1.09 -5.65
CA THR A 159 5.81 0.02 -4.70
C THR A 159 7.22 0.57 -4.63
N TRP A 160 8.19 -0.16 -5.16
CA TRP A 160 9.63 0.15 -5.04
C TRP A 160 10.08 0.29 -3.58
N ALA A 161 9.41 -0.45 -2.72
CA ALA A 161 9.74 -0.53 -1.31
C ALA A 161 10.45 -1.85 -1.00
N ALA A 162 11.47 -1.81 -0.15
CA ALA A 162 12.08 -2.99 0.42
C ALA A 162 11.17 -3.57 1.52
N ALA A 163 11.07 -4.90 1.58
CA ALA A 163 10.37 -5.63 2.63
C ALA A 163 11.26 -6.80 3.06
N GLY A 164 11.53 -6.90 4.32
CA GLY A 164 12.32 -7.96 4.97
C GLY A 164 11.45 -8.82 5.86
#